data_22b4761bfe120049f2d96870e6289628
#
_entry.id   22b4761bfe120049f2d96870e6289628
#
_cell.length_a   1.000
_cell.length_b   1.000
_cell.length_c   1.000
_cell.angle_alpha   90.00
_cell.angle_beta   90.00
_cell.angle_gamma   90.00
#
_symmetry.space_group_name_H-M   'P 1'
#
loop_
_entity.id
_entity.type
_entity.pdbx_description
1 polymer ?
#
loop_
_entity_poly.entity_id
_entity_poly.type
_entity_poly.pdbx_seq_one_letter_code
_entity_poly.pdbx_strand_id
1 'polypeptide(L)'
;QTKGEDWQLAPVDITKGNLKRQLANVVKPLLKMYRFQSVGEFRALLSLYNIALEEVKGEVSGRPYHGIVYSALDKNGEKTGTPVKSSTLGKMTGITALEKQMKQAGTLIKEKKLKDRTLRIVSIALQTTTSEAEFRKVLQQEGIDVVMRRNDTGRIYGVTFIDHHSRVVLNGSRLGKEYSANVFNERFPSIEEEQPRSILDRLLHPKSGVPAFDDAPDTKEYSPESGGLLSLFTLEPE
;
A
#
# COMPACT_ATOMS: atom_id res chain seq x y z
N GLN A 1 25.18 -21.28 -16.00
CA GLN A 1 24.54 -20.07 -16.54
C GLN A 1 23.05 -20.24 -16.35
N THR A 2 22.52 -19.78 -15.22
CA THR A 2 21.08 -19.64 -15.01
C THR A 2 20.65 -18.39 -15.76
N LYS A 3 19.92 -18.58 -16.86
CA LYS A 3 19.16 -17.52 -17.53
C LYS A 3 18.28 -16.85 -16.48
N GLY A 4 18.55 -15.58 -16.18
CA GLY A 4 17.64 -14.71 -15.46
C GLY A 4 16.39 -14.55 -16.30
N GLU A 5 15.36 -15.33 -16.02
CA GLU A 5 14.03 -15.07 -16.53
C GLU A 5 13.56 -13.79 -15.84
N ASP A 6 13.61 -12.67 -16.54
CA ASP A 6 12.93 -11.44 -16.19
C ASP A 6 11.42 -11.73 -16.27
N TRP A 7 10.88 -12.25 -15.18
CA TRP A 7 9.45 -12.38 -15.00
C TRP A 7 8.86 -10.97 -14.87
N GLN A 8 8.53 -10.37 -16.00
CA GLN A 8 7.71 -9.16 -16.00
C GLN A 8 6.31 -9.56 -15.53
N LEU A 9 6.04 -9.33 -14.25
CA LEU A 9 4.73 -9.52 -13.70
C LEU A 9 3.77 -8.51 -14.34
N ALA A 10 2.79 -9.01 -15.08
CA ALA A 10 1.77 -8.15 -15.67
C ALA A 10 0.73 -7.76 -14.61
N PRO A 11 0.25 -6.51 -14.59
CA PRO A 11 -0.89 -6.11 -13.77
C PRO A 11 -2.12 -6.98 -14.04
N VAL A 12 -2.93 -7.19 -13.02
CA VAL A 12 -4.19 -7.91 -13.12
C VAL A 12 -5.15 -7.14 -14.02
N ASP A 13 -5.79 -7.87 -14.92
CA ASP A 13 -6.78 -7.38 -15.87
C ASP A 13 -8.03 -8.25 -15.82
N ILE A 14 -9.11 -7.73 -15.24
CA ILE A 14 -10.36 -8.48 -15.06
C ILE A 14 -11.00 -8.90 -16.40
N THR A 15 -10.72 -8.16 -17.47
CA THR A 15 -11.28 -8.48 -18.80
C THR A 15 -10.70 -9.75 -19.41
N LYS A 16 -9.52 -10.18 -18.94
CA LYS A 16 -8.85 -11.40 -19.40
C LYS A 16 -9.35 -12.68 -18.71
N GLY A 17 -10.35 -12.57 -17.83
CA GLY A 17 -10.92 -13.69 -17.10
C GLY A 17 -9.95 -14.36 -16.11
N ASN A 18 -10.41 -15.44 -15.47
CA ASN A 18 -9.63 -16.23 -14.51
C ASN A 18 -8.89 -15.39 -13.46
N LEU A 19 -9.62 -14.48 -12.80
CA LEU A 19 -9.08 -13.55 -11.81
C LEU A 19 -8.24 -14.25 -10.72
N LYS A 20 -8.73 -15.39 -10.20
CA LYS A 20 -8.01 -16.17 -9.19
C LYS A 20 -6.60 -16.57 -9.65
N ARG A 21 -6.46 -17.02 -10.89
CA ARG A 21 -5.16 -17.41 -11.45
C ARG A 21 -4.24 -16.20 -11.63
N GLN A 22 -4.78 -15.08 -12.14
CA GLN A 22 -4.03 -13.85 -12.28
C GLN A 22 -3.52 -13.36 -10.92
N LEU A 23 -4.38 -13.28 -9.90
CA LEU A 23 -4.01 -12.91 -8.53
C LEU A 23 -2.90 -13.84 -7.99
N ALA A 24 -3.05 -15.15 -8.14
CA ALA A 24 -2.04 -16.11 -7.68
C ALA A 24 -0.68 -15.91 -8.37
N ASN A 25 -0.70 -15.63 -9.68
CA ASN A 25 0.51 -15.43 -10.49
C ASN A 25 1.25 -14.12 -10.14
N VAL A 26 0.59 -13.14 -9.54
CA VAL A 26 1.21 -11.88 -9.11
C VAL A 26 1.56 -11.93 -7.62
N VAL A 27 0.61 -12.27 -6.76
CA VAL A 27 0.79 -12.23 -5.30
C VAL A 27 1.91 -13.13 -4.81
N LYS A 28 1.97 -14.40 -5.31
CA LYS A 28 2.97 -15.35 -4.85
C LYS A 28 4.42 -14.99 -5.20
N PRO A 29 4.73 -14.57 -6.43
CA PRO A 29 6.07 -14.06 -6.74
C PRO A 29 6.45 -12.81 -5.95
N LEU A 30 5.54 -11.84 -5.80
CA LEU A 30 5.81 -10.63 -5.03
C LEU A 30 6.15 -10.95 -3.56
N LEU A 31 5.42 -11.88 -2.94
CA LEU A 31 5.73 -12.36 -1.59
C LEU A 31 7.13 -12.99 -1.48
N LYS A 32 7.60 -13.67 -2.50
CA LYS A 32 8.95 -14.26 -2.51
C LYS A 32 10.05 -13.24 -2.73
N MET A 33 9.81 -12.29 -3.64
CA MET A 33 10.83 -11.35 -4.11
C MET A 33 11.02 -10.16 -3.18
N TYR A 34 9.94 -9.60 -2.63
CA TYR A 34 10.01 -8.35 -1.88
C TYR A 34 10.06 -8.55 -0.37
N ARG A 35 10.70 -7.59 0.30
CA ARG A 35 10.76 -7.47 1.76
C ARG A 35 9.95 -6.26 2.19
N PHE A 36 9.01 -6.47 3.09
CA PHE A 36 8.12 -5.45 3.65
C PHE A 36 7.85 -5.78 5.12
N GLN A 37 7.47 -4.80 5.92
CA GLN A 37 7.34 -4.93 7.37
C GLN A 37 5.92 -4.63 7.88
N SER A 38 5.00 -4.30 6.99
CA SER A 38 3.58 -4.08 7.32
C SER A 38 2.68 -4.51 6.18
N VAL A 39 1.41 -4.79 6.50
CA VAL A 39 0.37 -5.06 5.48
C VAL A 39 0.18 -3.85 4.57
N GLY A 40 0.28 -2.62 5.12
CA GLY A 40 0.19 -1.38 4.34
C GLY A 40 1.29 -1.25 3.28
N GLU A 41 2.53 -1.66 3.60
CA GLU A 41 3.63 -1.70 2.63
C GLU A 41 3.35 -2.72 1.51
N PHE A 42 2.86 -3.91 1.88
CA PHE A 42 2.50 -4.92 0.88
C PHE A 42 1.31 -4.50 0.02
N ARG A 43 0.31 -3.83 0.61
CA ARG A 43 -0.83 -3.23 -0.11
C ARG A 43 -0.36 -2.22 -1.15
N ALA A 44 0.61 -1.36 -0.82
CA ALA A 44 1.18 -0.40 -1.76
C ALA A 44 1.91 -1.09 -2.92
N LEU A 45 2.66 -2.17 -2.66
CA LEU A 45 3.28 -2.96 -3.72
C LEU A 45 2.24 -3.58 -4.65
N LEU A 46 1.18 -4.17 -4.08
CA LEU A 46 0.11 -4.81 -4.84
C LEU A 46 -0.68 -3.84 -5.72
N SER A 47 -0.85 -2.59 -5.28
CA SER A 47 -1.58 -1.58 -6.06
C SER A 47 -0.93 -1.27 -7.40
N LEU A 48 0.40 -1.43 -7.53
CA LEU A 48 1.11 -1.31 -8.82
C LEU A 48 0.70 -2.39 -9.83
N TYR A 49 0.09 -3.46 -9.35
CA TYR A 49 -0.36 -4.59 -10.16
C TYR A 49 -1.89 -4.70 -10.23
N ASN A 50 -2.60 -3.59 -9.96
CA ASN A 50 -4.07 -3.53 -9.94
C ASN A 50 -4.70 -4.53 -8.95
N ILE A 51 -4.10 -4.69 -7.77
CA ILE A 51 -4.58 -5.58 -6.72
C ILE A 51 -4.81 -4.77 -5.44
N ALA A 52 -6.03 -4.85 -4.90
CA ALA A 52 -6.35 -4.44 -3.53
C ALA A 52 -6.14 -5.62 -2.57
N LEU A 53 -5.68 -5.32 -1.36
CA LEU A 53 -5.60 -6.23 -0.24
C LEU A 53 -6.40 -5.66 0.92
N GLU A 54 -7.27 -6.46 1.51
CA GLU A 54 -8.06 -6.08 2.67
C GLU A 54 -7.90 -7.11 3.79
N GLU A 55 -7.76 -6.60 5.00
CA GLU A 55 -7.87 -7.41 6.21
C GLU A 55 -9.33 -7.47 6.61
N VAL A 56 -9.83 -8.68 6.83
CA VAL A 56 -11.20 -8.93 7.28
C VAL A 56 -11.15 -9.57 8.66
N LYS A 57 -11.74 -8.92 9.62
CA LYS A 57 -11.91 -9.41 11.00
C LYS A 57 -13.39 -9.61 11.28
N GLY A 58 -13.72 -10.64 12.02
CA GLY A 58 -15.10 -10.92 12.39
C GLY A 58 -15.19 -12.10 13.34
N GLU A 59 -16.41 -12.57 13.56
CA GLU A 59 -16.71 -13.71 14.41
C GLU A 59 -17.68 -14.64 13.69
N VAL A 60 -17.40 -15.94 13.71
CA VAL A 60 -18.28 -16.99 13.20
C VAL A 60 -18.51 -18.02 14.30
N SER A 61 -19.77 -18.21 14.70
CA SER A 61 -20.15 -19.15 15.76
C SER A 61 -19.34 -18.98 17.06
N GLY A 62 -19.16 -17.73 17.52
CA GLY A 62 -18.40 -17.40 18.74
C GLY A 62 -16.87 -17.50 18.59
N ARG A 63 -16.36 -17.73 17.39
CA ARG A 63 -14.91 -17.83 17.13
C ARG A 63 -14.43 -16.64 16.31
N PRO A 64 -13.49 -15.83 16.83
CA PRO A 64 -12.92 -14.71 16.08
C PRO A 64 -12.09 -15.24 14.89
N TYR A 65 -12.22 -14.57 13.75
CA TYR A 65 -11.35 -14.83 12.61
C TYR A 65 -10.66 -13.54 12.14
N HIS A 66 -9.46 -13.69 11.59
CA HIS A 66 -8.71 -12.65 10.93
C HIS A 66 -8.18 -13.20 9.60
N GLY A 67 -8.62 -12.62 8.51
CA GLY A 67 -8.31 -13.11 7.17
C GLY A 67 -7.88 -12.00 6.22
N ILE A 68 -7.43 -12.39 5.04
CA ILE A 68 -7.08 -11.50 3.94
C ILE A 68 -7.93 -11.85 2.72
N VAL A 69 -8.39 -10.81 2.05
CA VAL A 69 -9.09 -10.88 0.77
C VAL A 69 -8.32 -10.05 -0.25
N TYR A 70 -8.23 -10.56 -1.47
CA TYR A 70 -7.64 -9.88 -2.62
C TYR A 70 -8.72 -9.56 -3.64
N SER A 71 -8.71 -8.34 -4.18
CA SER A 71 -9.62 -7.89 -5.23
C SER A 71 -8.83 -7.30 -6.38
N ALA A 72 -9.37 -7.35 -7.60
CA ALA A 72 -8.82 -6.55 -8.68
C ALA A 72 -9.19 -5.08 -8.50
N LEU A 73 -8.34 -4.19 -9.00
CA LEU A 73 -8.62 -2.77 -9.15
C LEU A 73 -8.88 -2.44 -10.62
N ASP A 74 -9.82 -1.57 -10.89
CA ASP A 74 -10.05 -1.00 -12.20
C ASP A 74 -9.09 0.18 -12.49
N LYS A 75 -9.30 0.86 -13.61
CA LYS A 75 -8.48 2.00 -14.04
C LYS A 75 -8.57 3.22 -13.10
N ASN A 76 -9.64 3.29 -12.32
CA ASN A 76 -9.87 4.38 -11.36
C ASN A 76 -9.33 4.02 -9.96
N GLY A 77 -8.77 2.82 -9.80
CA GLY A 77 -8.32 2.31 -8.50
C GLY A 77 -9.47 1.76 -7.64
N GLU A 78 -10.67 1.58 -8.21
CA GLU A 78 -11.82 1.02 -7.52
C GLU A 78 -11.82 -0.50 -7.58
N LYS A 79 -12.28 -1.13 -6.50
CA LYS A 79 -12.38 -2.59 -6.44
C LYS A 79 -13.42 -3.10 -7.43
N THR A 80 -13.04 -4.11 -8.19
CA THR A 80 -13.90 -4.70 -9.21
C THR A 80 -13.80 -6.23 -9.18
N GLY A 81 -14.86 -6.89 -9.63
CA GLY A 81 -14.97 -8.35 -9.64
C GLY A 81 -15.22 -8.96 -8.25
N THR A 82 -15.29 -10.29 -8.21
CA THR A 82 -15.52 -11.01 -6.95
C THR A 82 -14.24 -11.07 -6.12
N PRO A 83 -14.26 -10.63 -4.86
CA PRO A 83 -13.13 -10.76 -3.96
C PRO A 83 -12.70 -12.21 -3.76
N VAL A 84 -11.40 -12.45 -3.67
CA VAL A 84 -10.80 -13.79 -3.57
C VAL A 84 -10.15 -13.97 -2.19
N LYS A 85 -10.60 -14.95 -1.42
CA LYS A 85 -9.99 -15.30 -0.13
C LYS A 85 -8.54 -15.70 -0.31
N SER A 86 -7.67 -15.30 0.61
CA SER A 86 -6.27 -15.70 0.63
C SER A 86 -6.08 -17.21 0.63
N SER A 87 -6.91 -17.94 1.38
CA SER A 87 -6.86 -19.42 1.46
C SER A 87 -6.97 -20.09 0.09
N THR A 88 -7.73 -19.51 -0.85
CA THR A 88 -7.89 -20.05 -2.20
C THR A 88 -6.70 -19.78 -3.12
N LEU A 89 -5.85 -18.80 -2.77
CA LEU A 89 -4.60 -18.52 -3.48
C LEU A 89 -3.45 -19.39 -2.98
N GLY A 90 -3.48 -19.80 -1.71
CA GLY A 90 -2.49 -20.70 -1.11
C GLY A 90 -2.11 -20.32 0.32
N LYS A 91 -1.44 -21.24 1.03
CA LYS A 91 -1.11 -21.11 2.46
C LYS A 91 -0.22 -19.90 2.78
N MET A 92 0.59 -19.44 1.83
CA MET A 92 1.54 -18.33 2.03
C MET A 92 0.94 -16.93 1.85
N THR A 93 -0.32 -16.83 1.43
CA THR A 93 -0.97 -15.56 1.12
C THR A 93 -1.90 -15.05 2.23
N GLY A 94 -2.07 -15.82 3.30
CA GLY A 94 -2.90 -15.47 4.46
C GLY A 94 -2.15 -14.65 5.51
N ILE A 95 -2.91 -14.07 6.44
CA ILE A 95 -2.39 -13.13 7.45
C ILE A 95 -1.24 -13.72 8.28
N THR A 96 -1.38 -14.93 8.81
CA THR A 96 -0.34 -15.56 9.65
C THR A 96 0.98 -15.75 8.90
N ALA A 97 0.92 -16.10 7.61
CA ALA A 97 2.12 -16.24 6.78
C ALA A 97 2.76 -14.88 6.50
N LEU A 98 1.94 -13.84 6.24
CA LEU A 98 2.42 -12.46 6.06
C LEU A 98 3.08 -11.91 7.32
N GLU A 99 2.48 -12.10 8.50
CA GLU A 99 3.07 -11.66 9.78
C GLU A 99 4.45 -12.29 10.03
N LYS A 100 4.58 -13.59 9.78
CA LYS A 100 5.87 -14.28 9.85
C LYS A 100 6.88 -13.68 8.89
N GLN A 101 6.48 -13.43 7.66
CA GLN A 101 7.34 -12.85 6.63
C GLN A 101 7.76 -11.40 6.98
N MET A 102 6.83 -10.58 7.46
CA MET A 102 7.09 -9.21 7.88
C MET A 102 8.12 -9.16 9.02
N LYS A 103 8.00 -10.05 10.01
CA LYS A 103 8.97 -10.17 11.10
C LYS A 103 10.37 -10.52 10.59
N GLN A 104 10.48 -11.51 9.70
CA GLN A 104 11.75 -11.91 9.08
C GLN A 104 12.34 -10.80 8.21
N ALA A 105 11.49 -10.09 7.45
CA ALA A 105 11.91 -8.99 6.60
C ALA A 105 12.50 -7.84 7.42
N GLY A 106 11.94 -7.52 8.60
CA GLY A 106 12.47 -6.48 9.48
C GLY A 106 13.93 -6.72 9.87
N THR A 107 14.26 -7.95 10.25
CA THR A 107 15.63 -8.36 10.57
C THR A 107 16.55 -8.23 9.35
N LEU A 108 16.15 -8.79 8.20
CA LEU A 108 16.95 -8.76 6.98
C LEU A 108 17.20 -7.34 6.45
N ILE A 109 16.19 -6.46 6.48
CA ILE A 109 16.32 -5.07 6.04
C ILE A 109 17.36 -4.34 6.89
N LYS A 110 17.36 -4.58 8.21
CA LYS A 110 18.32 -3.97 9.15
C LYS A 110 19.74 -4.51 8.94
N GLU A 111 19.90 -5.84 8.93
CA GLU A 111 21.21 -6.50 8.82
C GLU A 111 21.90 -6.19 7.49
N LYS A 112 21.15 -6.22 6.39
CA LYS A 112 21.67 -5.97 5.04
C LYS A 112 21.63 -4.50 4.62
N LYS A 113 21.22 -3.60 5.52
CA LYS A 113 21.10 -2.15 5.26
C LYS A 113 20.31 -1.83 3.98
N LEU A 114 19.26 -2.61 3.70
CA LEU A 114 18.52 -2.51 2.44
C LEU A 114 17.79 -1.17 2.25
N LYS A 115 17.58 -0.39 3.31
CA LYS A 115 16.96 0.93 3.22
C LYS A 115 17.92 2.04 2.76
N ASP A 116 19.25 1.84 2.86
CA ASP A 116 20.24 2.92 2.69
C ASP A 116 20.26 3.45 1.25
N ARG A 117 20.10 2.56 0.26
CA ARG A 117 19.97 2.95 -1.14
C ARG A 117 18.73 3.81 -1.38
N THR A 118 17.58 3.32 -0.94
CA THR A 118 16.31 4.02 -1.08
C THR A 118 16.35 5.38 -0.38
N LEU A 119 16.87 5.44 0.85
CA LEU A 119 17.03 6.67 1.61
C LEU A 119 17.85 7.71 0.84
N ARG A 120 19.01 7.33 0.33
CA ARG A 120 19.90 8.21 -0.42
C ARG A 120 19.22 8.78 -1.67
N ILE A 121 18.56 7.93 -2.46
CA ILE A 121 17.90 8.36 -3.70
C ILE A 121 16.72 9.26 -3.41
N VAL A 122 15.87 8.91 -2.45
CA VAL A 122 14.71 9.73 -2.04
C VAL A 122 15.16 11.08 -1.51
N SER A 123 16.24 11.12 -0.71
CA SER A 123 16.81 12.37 -0.20
C SER A 123 17.27 13.31 -1.33
N ILE A 124 18.03 12.78 -2.30
CA ILE A 124 18.48 13.55 -3.45
C ILE A 124 17.27 14.02 -4.29
N ALA A 125 16.32 13.14 -4.57
CA ALA A 125 15.14 13.49 -5.35
C ALA A 125 14.33 14.62 -4.68
N LEU A 126 14.13 14.58 -3.36
CA LEU A 126 13.46 15.65 -2.64
C LEU A 126 14.22 16.98 -2.70
N GLN A 127 15.56 16.98 -2.71
CA GLN A 127 16.35 18.19 -2.77
C GLN A 127 16.37 18.80 -4.17
N THR A 128 16.26 17.99 -5.22
CA THR A 128 16.46 18.40 -6.62
C THR A 128 15.17 18.65 -7.40
N THR A 129 14.00 18.32 -6.83
CA THR A 129 12.71 18.45 -7.52
C THR A 129 11.79 19.43 -6.79
N THR A 130 10.90 20.08 -7.53
CA THR A 130 9.94 21.05 -6.99
C THR A 130 8.49 20.56 -7.08
N SER A 131 8.21 19.61 -7.95
CA SER A 131 6.87 19.04 -8.17
C SER A 131 6.81 17.55 -7.90
N GLU A 132 5.61 17.05 -7.56
CA GLU A 132 5.38 15.60 -7.40
C GLU A 132 5.70 14.82 -8.68
N ALA A 133 5.36 15.38 -9.84
CA ALA A 133 5.61 14.74 -11.14
C ALA A 133 7.10 14.55 -11.40
N GLU A 134 7.92 15.58 -11.15
CA GLU A 134 9.38 15.50 -11.27
C GLU A 134 9.95 14.51 -10.25
N PHE A 135 9.50 14.57 -9.01
CA PHE A 135 9.92 13.67 -7.95
C PHE A 135 9.67 12.19 -8.33
N ARG A 136 8.47 11.88 -8.79
CA ARG A 136 8.13 10.53 -9.29
C ARG A 136 9.01 10.10 -10.45
N LYS A 137 9.25 10.98 -11.41
CA LYS A 137 10.09 10.72 -12.59
C LYS A 137 11.53 10.39 -12.20
N VAL A 138 12.13 11.19 -11.29
CA VAL A 138 13.50 10.94 -10.80
C VAL A 138 13.59 9.59 -10.09
N LEU A 139 12.63 9.28 -9.21
CA LEU A 139 12.60 7.99 -8.53
C LEU A 139 12.44 6.82 -9.49
N GLN A 140 11.57 6.95 -10.49
CA GLN A 140 11.32 5.91 -11.48
C GLN A 140 12.57 5.62 -12.34
N GLN A 141 13.36 6.63 -12.70
CA GLN A 141 14.63 6.45 -13.39
C GLN A 141 15.63 5.62 -12.58
N GLU A 142 15.53 5.69 -11.25
CA GLU A 142 16.33 4.90 -10.31
C GLU A 142 15.68 3.54 -9.95
N GLY A 143 14.57 3.18 -10.59
CA GLY A 143 13.84 1.94 -10.32
C GLY A 143 13.13 1.94 -8.97
N ILE A 144 12.67 3.10 -8.52
CA ILE A 144 11.86 3.26 -7.31
C ILE A 144 10.49 3.81 -7.69
N ASP A 145 9.43 3.08 -7.37
CA ASP A 145 8.07 3.61 -7.42
C ASP A 145 7.70 4.22 -6.07
N VAL A 146 6.84 5.25 -6.10
CA VAL A 146 6.26 5.87 -4.91
C VAL A 146 4.74 5.81 -4.98
N VAL A 147 4.13 5.25 -3.94
CA VAL A 147 2.69 5.23 -3.74
C VAL A 147 2.34 6.25 -2.67
N MET A 148 1.65 7.32 -3.07
CA MET A 148 1.10 8.34 -2.18
C MET A 148 -0.39 8.10 -2.04
N ARG A 149 -0.82 7.80 -0.81
CA ARG A 149 -2.23 7.61 -0.49
C ARG A 149 -2.83 8.95 -0.07
N ARG A 150 -3.94 9.31 -0.71
CA ARG A 150 -4.69 10.54 -0.44
C ARG A 150 -6.06 10.20 0.12
N ASN A 151 -6.57 11.05 1.00
CA ASN A 151 -7.96 10.99 1.43
C ASN A 151 -8.88 11.76 0.46
N ASP A 152 -10.16 11.80 0.76
CA ASP A 152 -11.18 12.45 -0.08
C ASP A 152 -10.95 13.97 -0.24
N THR A 153 -10.20 14.60 0.67
CA THR A 153 -9.81 16.02 0.59
C THR A 153 -8.47 16.21 -0.16
N GLY A 154 -7.94 15.17 -0.82
CA GLY A 154 -6.66 15.23 -1.54
C GLY A 154 -5.41 15.19 -0.63
N ARG A 155 -5.57 15.23 0.70
CA ARG A 155 -4.44 15.20 1.64
C ARG A 155 -3.72 13.87 1.60
N ILE A 156 -2.38 13.90 1.49
CA ILE A 156 -1.54 12.71 1.60
C ILE A 156 -1.50 12.25 3.06
N TYR A 157 -1.95 11.03 3.33
CA TYR A 157 -1.86 10.41 4.66
C TYR A 157 -0.88 9.23 4.72
N GLY A 158 -0.34 8.81 3.60
CA GLY A 158 0.66 7.74 3.56
C GLY A 158 1.54 7.84 2.33
N VAL A 159 2.83 7.57 2.52
CA VAL A 159 3.83 7.50 1.44
C VAL A 159 4.59 6.20 1.59
N THR A 160 4.70 5.45 0.50
CA THR A 160 5.41 4.17 0.47
C THR A 160 6.32 4.12 -0.75
N PHE A 161 7.58 3.78 -0.55
CA PHE A 161 8.59 3.62 -1.58
C PHE A 161 8.80 2.14 -1.90
N ILE A 162 8.79 1.79 -3.16
CA ILE A 162 9.03 0.43 -3.66
C ILE A 162 10.34 0.45 -4.46
N ASP A 163 11.43 0.00 -3.86
CA ASP A 163 12.72 -0.12 -4.53
C ASP A 163 12.83 -1.47 -5.21
N HIS A 164 12.71 -1.48 -6.51
CA HIS A 164 12.75 -2.70 -7.33
C HIS A 164 14.15 -3.31 -7.44
N HIS A 165 15.19 -2.51 -7.26
CA HIS A 165 16.57 -2.99 -7.26
C HIS A 165 16.89 -3.74 -5.96
N SER A 166 16.63 -3.13 -4.82
CA SER A 166 16.86 -3.74 -3.51
C SER A 166 15.75 -4.71 -3.09
N ARG A 167 14.66 -4.79 -3.86
CA ARG A 167 13.47 -5.60 -3.56
C ARG A 167 12.91 -5.33 -2.16
N VAL A 168 12.83 -4.06 -1.79
CA VAL A 168 12.32 -3.63 -0.49
C VAL A 168 11.20 -2.61 -0.65
N VAL A 169 10.21 -2.71 0.24
CA VAL A 169 9.07 -1.78 0.32
C VAL A 169 9.14 -1.09 1.67
N LEU A 170 9.13 0.23 1.68
CA LEU A 170 9.36 1.03 2.87
C LEU A 170 8.35 2.18 2.96
N ASN A 171 7.61 2.27 4.03
CA ASN A 171 6.87 3.48 4.35
C ASN A 171 7.84 4.66 4.58
N GLY A 172 7.44 5.86 4.21
CA GLY A 172 8.26 7.06 4.37
C GLY A 172 8.74 7.26 5.81
N SER A 173 7.89 7.03 6.80
CA SER A 173 8.25 7.10 8.23
C SER A 173 9.37 6.15 8.66
N ARG A 174 9.60 5.04 7.93
CA ARG A 174 10.73 4.12 8.18
C ARG A 174 12.05 4.63 7.61
N LEU A 175 12.01 5.50 6.63
CA LEU A 175 13.20 6.20 6.15
C LEU A 175 13.64 7.29 7.12
N GLY A 176 12.68 8.05 7.66
CA GLY A 176 12.91 9.12 8.62
C GLY A 176 11.68 10.02 8.76
N LYS A 177 11.64 10.88 9.76
CA LYS A 177 10.54 11.85 9.98
C LYS A 177 10.37 12.81 8.82
N GLU A 178 11.47 13.16 8.16
CA GLU A 178 11.57 14.02 6.99
C GLU A 178 10.97 13.41 5.72
N TYR A 179 10.59 12.13 5.76
CA TYR A 179 9.92 11.42 4.65
C TYR A 179 8.49 10.99 5.03
N SER A 180 7.94 11.59 6.08
CA SER A 180 6.56 11.34 6.52
C SER A 180 5.54 11.97 5.55
N ALA A 181 4.30 11.47 5.58
CA ALA A 181 3.22 11.97 4.74
C ALA A 181 2.98 13.48 4.90
N ASN A 182 3.16 14.03 6.11
CA ASN A 182 2.99 15.46 6.37
C ASN A 182 3.97 16.30 5.58
N VAL A 183 5.25 15.90 5.51
CA VAL A 183 6.27 16.59 4.72
C VAL A 183 5.91 16.60 3.23
N PHE A 184 5.38 15.49 2.72
CA PHE A 184 4.93 15.41 1.33
C PHE A 184 3.69 16.26 1.07
N ASN A 185 2.80 16.40 2.04
CA ASN A 185 1.67 17.32 1.94
C ASN A 185 2.08 18.78 1.83
N GLU A 186 3.05 19.20 2.65
CA GLU A 186 3.57 20.56 2.63
C GLU A 186 4.31 20.86 1.33
N ARG A 187 5.00 19.85 0.79
CA ARG A 187 5.81 20.00 -0.40
C ARG A 187 5.01 19.88 -1.71
N PHE A 188 3.99 19.02 -1.73
CA PHE A 188 3.15 18.74 -2.89
C PHE A 188 1.67 18.91 -2.54
N PRO A 189 1.22 20.15 -2.26
CA PRO A 189 -0.17 20.42 -1.93
C PRO A 189 -1.08 19.98 -3.09
N SER A 190 -2.27 19.49 -2.76
CA SER A 190 -3.30 19.22 -3.76
C SER A 190 -3.74 20.53 -4.42
N ILE A 191 -3.98 20.51 -5.72
CA ILE A 191 -4.37 21.69 -6.51
C ILE A 191 -5.66 22.33 -5.97
N GLU A 192 -6.48 21.61 -5.20
CA GLU A 192 -7.70 22.14 -4.57
C GLU A 192 -7.41 23.08 -3.37
N GLU A 193 -6.22 23.07 -2.79
CA GLU A 193 -5.83 24.00 -1.72
C GLU A 193 -5.34 25.36 -2.25
N GLU A 194 -5.16 25.53 -3.55
CA GLU A 194 -4.74 26.79 -4.19
C GLU A 194 -5.91 27.74 -4.56
N GLN A 195 -7.13 27.46 -4.15
CA GLN A 195 -8.13 28.54 -4.17
C GLN A 195 -7.72 29.56 -3.10
N PRO A 196 -7.42 30.81 -3.47
CA PRO A 196 -7.06 31.84 -2.51
C PRO A 196 -8.27 32.03 -1.59
N ARG A 197 -8.17 31.49 -0.37
CA ARG A 197 -9.15 31.84 0.68
C ARG A 197 -9.18 33.33 0.76
N SER A 198 -10.36 33.90 0.57
CA SER A 198 -10.55 35.34 0.67
C SER A 198 -9.96 35.80 2.02
N ILE A 199 -9.44 37.04 2.07
CA ILE A 199 -8.92 37.60 3.32
C ILE A 199 -9.95 37.51 4.44
N LEU A 200 -11.23 37.55 4.10
CA LEU A 200 -12.37 37.35 5.02
C LEU A 200 -12.40 35.92 5.63
N ASP A 201 -12.12 34.89 4.84
CA ASP A 201 -12.10 33.50 5.32
C ASP A 201 -10.95 33.23 6.29
N ARG A 202 -9.81 33.89 6.10
CA ARG A 202 -8.67 33.82 7.03
C ARG A 202 -8.95 34.49 8.37
N LEU A 203 -9.76 35.53 8.36
CA LEU A 203 -10.15 36.27 9.58
C LEU A 203 -11.25 35.56 10.36
N LEU A 204 -12.17 34.88 9.68
CA LEU A 204 -13.31 34.19 10.29
C LEU A 204 -12.96 32.79 10.84
N HIS A 205 -11.95 32.14 10.29
CA HIS A 205 -11.52 30.78 10.71
C HIS A 205 -10.00 30.71 10.89
N PRO A 206 -9.43 31.29 11.99
CA PRO A 206 -8.03 31.11 12.30
C PRO A 206 -7.75 29.64 12.59
N LYS A 207 -6.69 29.08 11.98
CA LYS A 207 -6.27 27.70 12.21
C LYS A 207 -6.00 27.50 13.70
N SER A 208 -6.92 26.83 14.40
CA SER A 208 -6.65 26.32 15.75
C SER A 208 -5.64 25.18 15.62
N GLY A 209 -4.44 25.39 16.17
CA GLY A 209 -3.41 24.36 16.26
C GLY A 209 -3.87 23.26 17.21
N VAL A 210 -4.29 22.13 16.65
CA VAL A 210 -4.41 20.89 17.40
C VAL A 210 -3.28 19.98 16.92
N PRO A 211 -2.39 19.50 17.80
CA PRO A 211 -1.38 18.53 17.43
C PRO A 211 -2.05 17.26 16.97
N ALA A 212 -1.76 16.82 15.74
CA ALA A 212 -2.21 15.52 15.23
C ALA A 212 -1.56 14.41 16.06
N PHE A 213 -2.39 13.58 16.69
CA PHE A 213 -1.96 12.31 17.24
C PHE A 213 -1.67 11.37 16.07
N ASP A 214 -0.42 10.95 15.95
CA ASP A 214 0.05 9.94 15.04
C ASP A 214 -0.34 8.54 15.51
N ASP A 215 -0.49 7.66 14.54
CA ASP A 215 -0.63 6.21 14.68
C ASP A 215 -1.94 5.67 15.26
N ALA A 216 -3.04 5.92 14.55
CA ALA A 216 -4.12 4.95 14.58
C ALA A 216 -3.83 3.83 13.57
N PRO A 217 -3.86 2.54 13.98
CA PRO A 217 -3.82 1.45 13.03
C PRO A 217 -5.04 1.56 12.11
N ASP A 218 -4.83 1.33 10.83
CA ASP A 218 -5.83 1.37 9.74
C ASP A 218 -6.85 0.23 9.91
N THR A 219 -7.61 0.27 11.00
CA THR A 219 -8.74 -0.62 11.28
C THR A 219 -10.01 0.13 10.92
N LYS A 220 -10.42 0.06 9.64
CA LYS A 220 -11.82 0.31 9.32
C LYS A 220 -12.65 -0.81 9.95
N GLU A 221 -13.32 -0.52 11.05
CA GLU A 221 -14.44 -1.34 11.52
C GLU A 221 -15.47 -1.44 10.40
N TYR A 222 -15.67 -2.65 9.93
CA TYR A 222 -16.66 -2.96 8.92
C TYR A 222 -18.05 -2.95 9.56
N SER A 223 -18.86 -1.98 9.20
CA SER A 223 -20.28 -1.95 9.56
C SER A 223 -21.02 -3.10 8.85
N PRO A 224 -21.90 -3.84 9.53
CA PRO A 224 -22.49 -5.07 9.00
C PRO A 224 -23.52 -4.90 7.86
N GLU A 225 -23.72 -3.70 7.35
CA GLU A 225 -24.79 -3.43 6.36
C GLU A 225 -24.43 -3.70 4.90
N SER A 226 -23.18 -4.03 4.57
CA SER A 226 -22.82 -4.44 3.20
C SER A 226 -22.67 -5.97 3.12
N GLY A 227 -23.79 -6.63 2.92
CA GLY A 227 -23.96 -8.10 2.98
C GLY A 227 -23.16 -8.96 1.97
N GLY A 228 -22.16 -8.42 1.30
CA GLY A 228 -21.44 -9.16 0.27
C GLY A 228 -20.20 -9.93 0.73
N LEU A 229 -19.53 -9.51 1.81
CA LEU A 229 -18.26 -10.12 2.23
C LEU A 229 -18.43 -11.21 3.31
N LEU A 230 -19.48 -11.16 4.12
CA LEU A 230 -19.74 -12.19 5.15
C LEU A 230 -20.08 -13.55 4.55
N SER A 231 -20.74 -13.61 3.39
CA SER A 231 -21.06 -14.87 2.70
C SER A 231 -19.80 -15.62 2.23
N LEU A 232 -18.67 -14.92 2.09
CA LEU A 232 -17.42 -15.55 1.67
C LEU A 232 -16.75 -16.39 2.77
N PHE A 233 -17.15 -16.23 4.04
CA PHE A 233 -16.51 -16.91 5.16
C PHE A 233 -17.41 -17.92 5.88
N THR A 234 -18.64 -18.16 5.41
CA THR A 234 -19.44 -19.28 5.88
C THR A 234 -18.79 -20.59 5.45
N LEU A 235 -18.38 -21.38 6.42
CA LEU A 235 -17.97 -22.78 6.22
C LEU A 235 -19.24 -23.58 5.90
N GLU A 236 -19.28 -24.29 4.79
CA GLU A 236 -20.23 -25.35 4.61
C GLU A 236 -19.86 -26.48 5.59
N PRO A 237 -20.83 -27.04 6.32
CA PRO A 237 -20.59 -28.26 7.10
C PRO A 237 -20.37 -29.44 6.16
N GLU A 238 -19.37 -30.24 6.45
CA GLU A 238 -19.28 -31.60 5.94
C GLU A 238 -20.37 -32.49 6.56
#